data_06887edfd65254233181783cb1a3b7b2
#
_entry.id   06887edfd65254233181783cb1a3b7b2
#
_cell.length_a   1.000
_cell.length_b   1.000
_cell.length_c   1.000
_cell.angle_alpha   90.00
_cell.angle_beta   90.00
_cell.angle_gamma   90.00
#
_symmetry.space_group_name_H-M   'P 1'
#
loop_
_entity.id
_entity.type
_entity.pdbx_description
1 polymer ?
#
loop_
_entity_poly.entity_id
_entity_poly.type
_entity_poly.pdbx_seq_one_letter_code
_entity_poly.pdbx_strand_id
1 'polypeptide(L)'
;MTAKDSIDVFKKLPKKTLVKWALFLIAVYALYDGVYIWADSKRLMLDMSDVTSGLVPILVMHIDLPLFIGSVLICLLFDRRRTLAALAIRNSREILWMALGAVFFIAVVFFKEPSGTVAAYEIVQALVIAGLLEELLFRGLFFSWLDAAGCGWLAYFVSGLAWGAHYGIRAIVTSSTMTFWAVLPVAIFGAVVGTLAAIIYKQSGSLWLVAYLHGALSLL
;
A
#
# COMPACT_ATOMS: atom_id res chain seq x y z
N MET A 1 21.17 -16.98 -3.98
CA MET A 1 20.46 -17.67 -2.90
C MET A 1 19.40 -18.55 -3.52
N THR A 2 19.40 -19.85 -3.26
CA THR A 2 18.41 -20.79 -3.81
C THR A 2 17.07 -20.68 -3.07
N ALA A 3 16.02 -21.27 -3.64
CA ALA A 3 14.71 -21.32 -2.97
C ALA A 3 14.79 -22.06 -1.62
N LYS A 4 15.57 -23.12 -1.55
CA LYS A 4 15.80 -23.89 -0.33
C LYS A 4 16.47 -23.05 0.76
N ASP A 5 17.51 -22.27 0.39
CA ASP A 5 18.22 -21.40 1.34
C ASP A 5 17.27 -20.35 1.95
N SER A 6 16.39 -19.76 1.13
CA SER A 6 15.40 -18.77 1.60
C SER A 6 14.41 -19.37 2.58
N ILE A 7 13.92 -20.58 2.32
CA ILE A 7 13.00 -21.31 3.22
C ILE A 7 13.70 -21.64 4.54
N ASP A 8 14.96 -22.07 4.49
CA ASP A 8 15.72 -22.43 5.69
C ASP A 8 16.01 -21.21 6.57
N VAL A 9 16.30 -20.06 5.95
CA VAL A 9 16.45 -18.78 6.68
C VAL A 9 15.12 -18.40 7.35
N PHE A 10 14.01 -18.46 6.61
CA PHE A 10 12.69 -18.11 7.15
C PHE A 10 12.30 -18.98 8.35
N LYS A 11 12.54 -20.30 8.28
CA LYS A 11 12.29 -21.23 9.39
C LYS A 11 13.14 -20.97 10.63
N LYS A 12 14.34 -20.40 10.47
CA LYS A 12 15.26 -20.08 11.57
C LYS A 12 15.03 -18.70 12.17
N LEU A 13 14.06 -17.95 11.69
CA LEU A 13 13.77 -16.62 12.24
C LEU A 13 13.36 -16.71 13.72
N PRO A 14 13.85 -15.77 14.54
CA PRO A 14 13.45 -15.70 15.95
C PRO A 14 11.92 -15.57 16.08
N LYS A 15 11.30 -16.34 16.98
CA LYS A 15 9.85 -16.27 17.23
C LYS A 15 9.36 -14.84 17.50
N LYS A 16 10.15 -14.03 18.21
CA LYS A 16 9.84 -12.61 18.49
C LYS A 16 9.70 -11.79 17.20
N THR A 17 10.53 -12.07 16.19
CA THR A 17 10.46 -11.40 14.87
C THR A 17 9.18 -11.76 14.14
N LEU A 18 8.84 -13.05 14.09
CA LEU A 18 7.59 -13.51 13.46
C LEU A 18 6.36 -12.93 14.15
N VAL A 19 6.34 -12.92 15.50
CA VAL A 19 5.26 -12.31 16.28
C VAL A 19 5.16 -10.81 15.99
N LYS A 20 6.28 -10.07 15.93
CA LYS A 20 6.28 -8.65 15.56
C LYS A 20 5.64 -8.42 14.19
N TRP A 21 5.98 -9.22 13.19
CA TRP A 21 5.45 -9.09 11.83
C TRP A 21 3.97 -9.45 11.77
N ALA A 22 3.57 -10.52 12.48
CA ALA A 22 2.15 -10.90 12.57
C ALA A 22 1.32 -9.79 13.25
N LEU A 23 1.79 -9.24 14.36
CA LEU A 23 1.12 -8.12 15.05
C LEU A 23 1.03 -6.88 14.17
N PHE A 24 2.07 -6.58 13.39
CA PHE A 24 2.06 -5.49 12.43
C PHE A 24 0.98 -5.69 11.37
N LEU A 25 0.92 -6.86 10.74
CA LEU A 25 -0.11 -7.16 9.73
C LEU A 25 -1.52 -7.13 10.32
N ILE A 26 -1.71 -7.68 11.53
CA ILE A 26 -3.00 -7.61 12.24
C ILE A 26 -3.38 -6.14 12.47
N ALA A 27 -2.45 -5.31 12.94
CA ALA A 27 -2.72 -3.89 13.17
C ALA A 27 -3.05 -3.15 11.86
N VAL A 28 -2.33 -3.46 10.77
CA VAL A 28 -2.60 -2.89 9.43
C VAL A 28 -4.00 -3.29 8.95
N TYR A 29 -4.33 -4.58 8.97
CA TYR A 29 -5.65 -5.04 8.51
C TYR A 29 -6.77 -4.55 9.41
N ALA A 30 -6.57 -4.55 10.74
CA ALA A 30 -7.59 -4.06 11.66
C ALA A 30 -7.85 -2.57 11.47
N LEU A 31 -6.81 -1.76 11.25
CA LEU A 31 -6.98 -0.34 11.01
C LEU A 31 -7.52 -0.06 9.60
N TYR A 32 -6.85 -0.60 8.58
CA TYR A 32 -7.14 -0.25 7.19
C TYR A 32 -8.45 -0.88 6.72
N ASP A 33 -8.55 -2.19 6.84
CA ASP A 33 -9.75 -2.91 6.39
C ASP A 33 -10.88 -2.80 7.42
N GLY A 34 -10.57 -2.90 8.71
CA GLY A 34 -11.57 -2.83 9.78
C GLY A 34 -12.25 -1.47 9.88
N VAL A 35 -11.50 -0.36 9.79
CA VAL A 35 -12.07 1.00 9.78
C VAL A 35 -12.85 1.24 8.49
N TYR A 36 -12.35 0.76 7.35
CA TYR A 36 -13.05 0.86 6.07
C TYR A 36 -14.41 0.14 6.14
N ILE A 37 -14.42 -1.12 6.61
CA ILE A 37 -15.63 -1.91 6.82
C ILE A 37 -16.63 -1.19 7.75
N TRP A 38 -16.12 -0.71 8.89
CA TRP A 38 -16.95 0.01 9.84
C TRP A 38 -17.58 1.26 9.22
N ALA A 39 -16.80 2.04 8.49
CA ALA A 39 -17.29 3.25 7.84
C ALA A 39 -18.32 2.97 6.76
N ASP A 40 -18.08 1.97 5.92
CA ASP A 40 -19.02 1.54 4.91
C ASP A 40 -20.34 1.07 5.56
N SER A 41 -20.26 0.25 6.61
CA SER A 41 -21.44 -0.21 7.37
C SER A 41 -22.26 0.93 7.99
N LYS A 42 -21.62 2.06 8.29
CA LYS A 42 -22.27 3.27 8.83
C LYS A 42 -22.65 4.29 7.75
N ARG A 43 -22.42 3.96 6.48
CA ARG A 43 -22.63 4.87 5.34
C ARG A 43 -21.88 6.20 5.50
N LEU A 44 -20.69 6.12 6.12
CA LEU A 44 -19.79 7.27 6.27
C LEU A 44 -18.86 7.44 5.07
N MET A 45 -18.83 6.46 4.16
CA MET A 45 -18.15 6.59 2.89
C MET A 45 -18.92 7.57 2.02
N LEU A 46 -18.23 8.61 1.58
CA LEU A 46 -18.81 9.57 0.63
C LEU A 46 -18.91 8.90 -0.74
N ASP A 47 -20.07 8.95 -1.34
CA ASP A 47 -20.18 8.70 -2.76
C ASP A 47 -19.53 9.86 -3.50
N MET A 48 -18.67 9.56 -4.47
CA MET A 48 -17.98 10.58 -5.26
C MET A 48 -18.95 11.49 -6.01
N SER A 49 -20.16 11.00 -6.29
CA SER A 49 -21.24 11.80 -6.88
C SER A 49 -21.77 12.91 -5.94
N ASP A 50 -21.60 12.74 -4.63
CA ASP A 50 -22.10 13.68 -3.62
C ASP A 50 -21.07 14.76 -3.26
N VAL A 51 -19.87 14.68 -3.83
CA VAL A 51 -18.78 15.63 -3.56
C VAL A 51 -19.01 16.94 -4.31
N THR A 52 -19.72 17.88 -3.67
CA THR A 52 -20.01 19.21 -4.24
C THR A 52 -19.20 20.35 -3.60
N SER A 53 -18.54 20.10 -2.47
CA SER A 53 -17.81 21.10 -1.68
C SER A 53 -16.29 21.01 -1.84
N GLY A 54 -15.59 22.07 -1.48
CA GLY A 54 -14.14 22.18 -1.65
C GLY A 54 -13.34 21.05 -1.02
N LEU A 55 -12.11 20.88 -1.47
CA LEU A 55 -11.20 19.77 -1.14
C LEU A 55 -10.99 19.56 0.37
N VAL A 56 -10.90 20.64 1.15
CA VAL A 56 -10.60 20.57 2.60
C VAL A 56 -11.70 19.85 3.40
N PRO A 57 -12.99 20.17 3.26
CA PRO A 57 -14.05 19.41 3.90
C PRO A 57 -14.05 17.93 3.54
N ILE A 58 -13.75 17.59 2.28
CA ILE A 58 -13.69 16.21 1.80
C ILE A 58 -12.57 15.46 2.52
N LEU A 59 -11.36 16.01 2.59
CA LEU A 59 -10.22 15.38 3.25
C LEU A 59 -10.41 15.24 4.77
N VAL A 60 -11.05 16.22 5.40
CA VAL A 60 -11.28 16.22 6.86
C VAL A 60 -12.44 15.30 7.25
N MET A 61 -13.50 15.27 6.46
CA MET A 61 -14.68 14.44 6.74
C MET A 61 -14.52 13.00 6.28
N HIS A 62 -13.60 12.76 5.35
CA HIS A 62 -13.38 11.43 4.81
C HIS A 62 -12.48 10.59 5.72
N ILE A 63 -12.76 9.30 5.75
CA ILE A 63 -12.04 8.31 6.54
C ILE A 63 -10.57 8.17 6.15
N ASP A 64 -10.19 8.60 4.95
CA ASP A 64 -8.84 8.47 4.42
C ASP A 64 -7.79 9.22 5.26
N LEU A 65 -8.09 10.42 5.73
CA LEU A 65 -7.15 11.17 6.57
C LEU A 65 -6.89 10.49 7.93
N PRO A 66 -7.91 10.04 8.69
CA PRO A 66 -7.70 9.21 9.87
C PRO A 66 -6.94 7.92 9.59
N LEU A 67 -7.23 7.23 8.48
CA LEU A 67 -6.50 6.03 8.07
C LEU A 67 -5.03 6.34 7.75
N PHE A 68 -4.78 7.43 7.03
CA PHE A 68 -3.42 7.88 6.73
C PHE A 68 -2.63 8.16 8.02
N ILE A 69 -3.17 8.98 8.91
CA ILE A 69 -2.50 9.33 10.18
C ILE A 69 -2.28 8.08 11.02
N GLY A 70 -3.30 7.24 11.19
CA GLY A 70 -3.23 6.01 11.98
C GLY A 70 -2.19 5.03 11.43
N SER A 71 -2.13 4.87 10.12
CA SER A 71 -1.16 3.98 9.46
C SER A 71 0.27 4.49 9.58
N VAL A 72 0.48 5.80 9.42
CA VAL A 72 1.81 6.42 9.65
C VAL A 72 2.23 6.24 11.11
N LEU A 73 1.31 6.44 12.08
CA LEU A 73 1.58 6.21 13.49
C LEU A 73 1.94 4.76 13.77
N ILE A 74 1.21 3.78 13.22
CA ILE A 74 1.56 2.36 13.33
C ILE A 74 2.97 2.13 12.79
N CYS A 75 3.32 2.64 11.61
CA CYS A 75 4.65 2.52 11.05
C CYS A 75 5.73 3.07 12.00
N LEU A 76 5.50 4.25 12.56
CA LEU A 76 6.44 4.91 13.48
C LEU A 76 6.58 4.15 14.80
N LEU A 77 5.50 3.58 15.33
CA LEU A 77 5.51 2.77 16.56
C LEU A 77 6.24 1.44 16.36
N PHE A 78 6.05 0.78 15.23
CA PHE A 78 6.68 -0.51 14.96
C PHE A 78 8.15 -0.39 14.55
N ASP A 79 8.51 0.60 13.72
CA ASP A 79 9.91 0.83 13.33
C ASP A 79 10.14 2.26 12.79
N ARG A 80 10.28 3.21 13.72
CA ARG A 80 10.53 4.62 13.39
C ARG A 80 11.70 4.80 12.42
N ARG A 81 12.80 4.07 12.66
CA ARG A 81 14.02 4.23 11.86
C ARG A 81 13.79 3.83 10.40
N ARG A 82 13.15 2.68 10.17
CA ARG A 82 12.85 2.24 8.81
C ARG A 82 11.77 3.06 8.14
N THR A 83 10.75 3.48 8.87
CA THR A 83 9.70 4.37 8.36
C THR A 83 10.31 5.65 7.81
N LEU A 84 11.12 6.35 8.61
CA LEU A 84 11.79 7.57 8.17
C LEU A 84 12.80 7.31 7.04
N ALA A 85 13.51 6.18 7.09
CA ALA A 85 14.45 5.81 6.05
C ALA A 85 13.77 5.46 4.73
N ALA A 86 12.56 4.89 4.74
CA ALA A 86 11.80 4.58 3.53
C ALA A 86 11.25 5.86 2.86
N LEU A 87 10.87 6.85 3.64
CA LEU A 87 10.36 8.14 3.15
C LEU A 87 11.48 9.10 2.71
N ALA A 88 12.69 8.90 3.21
CA ALA A 88 13.83 9.76 2.90
C ALA A 88 14.34 9.54 1.47
N ILE A 89 14.66 10.62 0.80
CA ILE A 89 15.41 10.61 -0.48
C ILE A 89 16.89 10.71 -0.13
N ARG A 90 17.69 9.69 -0.49
CA ARG A 90 19.06 9.55 -0.02
C ARG A 90 20.12 9.93 -1.05
N ASN A 91 19.78 9.85 -2.32
CA ASN A 91 20.75 10.05 -3.40
C ASN A 91 20.09 10.50 -4.71
N SER A 92 20.90 10.96 -5.64
CA SER A 92 20.44 11.47 -6.95
C SER A 92 19.73 10.42 -7.79
N ARG A 93 20.06 9.13 -7.65
CA ARG A 93 19.40 8.05 -8.35
C ARG A 93 17.94 7.89 -7.87
N GLU A 94 17.70 8.01 -6.57
CA GLU A 94 16.33 7.98 -6.01
C GLU A 94 15.53 9.20 -6.46
N ILE A 95 16.16 10.39 -6.56
CA ILE A 95 15.52 11.58 -7.12
C ILE A 95 15.09 11.33 -8.57
N LEU A 96 15.97 10.73 -9.38
CA LEU A 96 15.64 10.40 -10.77
C LEU A 96 14.45 9.45 -10.86
N TRP A 97 14.44 8.37 -10.06
CA TRP A 97 13.32 7.42 -10.05
C TRP A 97 12.02 8.05 -9.56
N MET A 98 12.09 8.92 -8.55
CA MET A 98 10.93 9.68 -8.09
C MET A 98 10.40 10.60 -9.20
N ALA A 99 11.28 11.32 -9.89
CA ALA A 99 10.89 12.21 -10.97
C ALA A 99 10.24 11.45 -12.15
N LEU A 100 10.81 10.31 -12.55
CA LEU A 100 10.24 9.44 -13.59
C LEU A 100 8.86 8.91 -13.20
N GLY A 101 8.71 8.47 -11.96
CA GLY A 101 7.42 8.02 -11.43
C GLY A 101 6.39 9.16 -11.42
N ALA A 102 6.79 10.35 -10.98
CA ALA A 102 5.92 11.54 -10.97
C ALA A 102 5.48 11.95 -12.39
N VAL A 103 6.39 11.94 -13.36
CA VAL A 103 6.05 12.20 -14.77
C VAL A 103 5.05 11.20 -15.29
N PHE A 104 5.26 9.92 -15.01
CA PHE A 104 4.32 8.86 -15.41
C PHE A 104 2.94 9.06 -14.76
N PHE A 105 2.90 9.33 -13.46
CA PHE A 105 1.64 9.59 -12.74
C PHE A 105 0.90 10.79 -13.33
N ILE A 106 1.59 11.91 -13.57
CA ILE A 106 1.02 13.10 -14.18
C ILE A 106 0.48 12.78 -15.59
N ALA A 107 1.21 11.99 -16.39
CA ALA A 107 0.74 11.58 -17.72
C ALA A 107 -0.58 10.79 -17.63
N VAL A 108 -0.69 9.84 -16.70
CA VAL A 108 -1.94 9.08 -16.48
C VAL A 108 -3.09 10.01 -16.07
N VAL A 109 -2.84 10.97 -15.18
CA VAL A 109 -3.83 11.98 -14.78
C VAL A 109 -4.32 12.78 -16.00
N PHE A 110 -3.42 13.21 -16.87
CA PHE A 110 -3.79 13.95 -18.09
C PHE A 110 -4.60 13.08 -19.07
N PHE A 111 -4.25 11.80 -19.23
CA PHE A 111 -5.00 10.89 -20.10
C PHE A 111 -6.40 10.60 -19.57
N LYS A 112 -6.58 10.57 -18.27
CA LYS A 112 -7.91 10.38 -17.64
C LYS A 112 -8.76 11.65 -17.70
N GLU A 113 -8.15 12.81 -17.96
CA GLU A 113 -8.80 14.13 -17.98
C GLU A 113 -9.70 14.40 -16.77
N PRO A 114 -9.22 14.18 -15.54
CA PRO A 114 -10.02 14.44 -14.37
C PRO A 114 -10.29 15.94 -14.27
N SER A 115 -11.52 16.32 -14.01
CA SER A 115 -11.94 17.72 -13.90
C SER A 115 -12.61 18.02 -12.57
N GLY A 116 -12.42 19.23 -12.06
CA GLY A 116 -13.08 19.73 -10.86
C GLY A 116 -12.56 19.16 -9.54
N THR A 117 -13.34 19.33 -8.48
CA THR A 117 -12.97 18.97 -7.11
C THR A 117 -12.86 17.45 -6.91
N VAL A 118 -13.73 16.69 -7.59
CA VAL A 118 -13.72 15.22 -7.57
C VAL A 118 -12.41 14.68 -8.10
N ALA A 119 -11.93 15.24 -9.20
CA ALA A 119 -10.67 14.86 -9.79
C ALA A 119 -9.46 15.11 -8.88
N ALA A 120 -9.42 16.26 -8.22
CA ALA A 120 -8.37 16.56 -7.25
C ALA A 120 -8.37 15.57 -6.08
N TYR A 121 -9.56 15.17 -5.62
CA TYR A 121 -9.70 14.17 -4.57
C TYR A 121 -9.20 12.77 -5.04
N GLU A 122 -9.62 12.30 -6.22
CA GLU A 122 -9.16 11.04 -6.80
C GLU A 122 -7.64 10.99 -6.92
N ILE A 123 -7.02 12.08 -7.38
CA ILE A 123 -5.55 12.18 -7.50
C ILE A 123 -4.89 12.07 -6.13
N VAL A 124 -5.40 12.80 -5.13
CA VAL A 124 -4.86 12.74 -3.76
C VAL A 124 -5.04 11.35 -3.16
N GLN A 125 -6.21 10.74 -3.31
CA GLN A 125 -6.49 9.40 -2.83
C GLN A 125 -5.57 8.36 -3.49
N ALA A 126 -5.45 8.39 -4.81
CA ALA A 126 -4.60 7.47 -5.55
C ALA A 126 -3.12 7.61 -5.16
N LEU A 127 -2.62 8.83 -5.01
CA LEU A 127 -1.21 9.05 -4.70
C LEU A 127 -0.89 8.84 -3.23
N VAL A 128 -1.70 9.42 -2.32
CA VAL A 128 -1.37 9.46 -0.89
C VAL A 128 -1.83 8.19 -0.20
N ILE A 129 -3.06 7.77 -0.42
CA ILE A 129 -3.64 6.62 0.29
C ILE A 129 -3.22 5.30 -0.40
N ALA A 130 -3.60 5.09 -1.63
CA ALA A 130 -3.26 3.86 -2.35
C ALA A 130 -1.75 3.80 -2.66
N GLY A 131 -1.18 4.86 -3.22
CA GLY A 131 0.22 4.88 -3.59
C GLY A 131 1.17 4.90 -2.38
N LEU A 132 1.26 6.04 -1.69
CA LEU A 132 2.31 6.24 -0.70
C LEU A 132 2.10 5.40 0.56
N LEU A 133 0.88 5.38 1.09
CA LEU A 133 0.61 4.74 2.37
C LEU A 133 0.70 3.22 2.29
N GLU A 134 0.04 2.60 1.32
CA GLU A 134 0.12 1.14 1.15
C GLU A 134 1.56 0.71 0.83
N GLU A 135 2.28 1.46 0.00
CA GLU A 135 3.68 1.14 -0.28
C GLU A 135 4.58 1.30 0.94
N LEU A 136 4.32 2.28 1.81
CA LEU A 136 5.04 2.43 3.07
C LEU A 136 4.82 1.23 3.99
N LEU A 137 3.58 0.76 4.13
CA LEU A 137 3.22 -0.39 4.95
C LEU A 137 3.87 -1.68 4.44
N PHE A 138 3.65 -1.98 3.16
CA PHE A 138 4.02 -3.29 2.60
C PHE A 138 5.46 -3.36 2.10
N ARG A 139 6.02 -2.29 1.53
CA ARG A 139 7.41 -2.26 1.00
C ARG A 139 8.36 -1.54 1.91
N GLY A 140 7.99 -0.37 2.40
CA GLY A 140 8.80 0.41 3.31
C GLY A 140 9.12 -0.32 4.62
N LEU A 141 8.15 -1.05 5.19
CA LEU A 141 8.34 -1.80 6.43
C LEU A 141 8.34 -3.31 6.22
N PHE A 142 7.22 -3.90 5.82
CA PHE A 142 7.06 -5.35 5.88
C PHE A 142 8.07 -6.08 4.98
N PHE A 143 8.15 -5.71 3.70
CA PHE A 143 9.16 -6.25 2.80
C PHE A 143 10.58 -5.98 3.31
N SER A 144 10.87 -4.75 3.76
CA SER A 144 12.20 -4.38 4.25
C SER A 144 12.63 -5.18 5.47
N TRP A 145 11.71 -5.60 6.33
CA TRP A 145 12.02 -6.51 7.44
C TRP A 145 12.35 -7.92 6.97
N LEU A 146 11.59 -8.45 6.01
CA LEU A 146 11.82 -9.77 5.42
C LEU A 146 13.16 -9.81 4.68
N ASP A 147 13.46 -8.78 3.90
CA ASP A 147 14.70 -8.65 3.15
C ASP A 147 15.92 -8.53 4.09
N ALA A 148 15.82 -7.68 5.10
CA ALA A 148 16.89 -7.51 6.10
C ALA A 148 17.13 -8.77 6.97
N ALA A 149 16.12 -9.62 7.12
CA ALA A 149 16.26 -10.93 7.76
C ALA A 149 16.91 -11.98 6.85
N GLY A 150 17.19 -11.64 5.59
CA GLY A 150 17.83 -12.56 4.64
C GLY A 150 16.87 -13.57 4.01
N CYS A 151 15.55 -13.28 4.00
CA CYS A 151 14.54 -14.20 3.43
C CYS A 151 14.64 -14.39 1.90
N GLY A 152 15.49 -13.61 1.23
CA GLY A 152 15.72 -13.73 -0.21
C GLY A 152 14.45 -13.59 -1.05
N TRP A 153 14.19 -14.50 -1.98
CA TRP A 153 13.00 -14.45 -2.84
C TRP A 153 11.66 -14.54 -2.07
N LEU A 154 11.67 -15.19 -0.88
CA LEU A 154 10.48 -15.26 -0.02
C LEU A 154 10.04 -13.87 0.45
N ALA A 155 10.97 -12.92 0.61
CA ALA A 155 10.60 -11.56 1.00
C ALA A 155 9.64 -10.91 -0.02
N TYR A 156 9.92 -11.09 -1.31
CA TYR A 156 9.07 -10.57 -2.38
C TYR A 156 7.71 -11.24 -2.39
N PHE A 157 7.72 -12.57 -2.37
CA PHE A 157 6.50 -13.38 -2.45
C PHE A 157 5.59 -13.17 -1.24
N VAL A 158 6.13 -13.22 -0.02
CA VAL A 158 5.34 -13.04 1.22
C VAL A 158 4.78 -11.63 1.33
N SER A 159 5.56 -10.61 0.94
CA SER A 159 5.06 -9.23 0.88
C SER A 159 3.95 -9.06 -0.18
N GLY A 160 4.11 -9.71 -1.33
CA GLY A 160 3.08 -9.72 -2.37
C GLY A 160 1.81 -10.42 -1.92
N LEU A 161 1.92 -11.59 -1.27
CA LEU A 161 0.76 -12.31 -0.71
C LEU A 161 0.03 -11.48 0.35
N ALA A 162 0.75 -10.82 1.24
CA ALA A 162 0.13 -9.94 2.25
C ALA A 162 -0.67 -8.82 1.57
N TRP A 163 -0.10 -8.18 0.56
CA TRP A 163 -0.81 -7.13 -0.19
C TRP A 163 -2.00 -7.67 -0.98
N GLY A 164 -1.87 -8.84 -1.62
CA GLY A 164 -2.98 -9.51 -2.29
C GLY A 164 -4.11 -9.89 -1.34
N ALA A 165 -3.78 -10.36 -0.12
CA ALA A 165 -4.77 -10.64 0.92
C ALA A 165 -5.54 -9.39 1.34
N HIS A 166 -4.85 -8.24 1.47
CA HIS A 166 -5.49 -6.95 1.74
C HIS A 166 -6.54 -6.61 0.67
N TYR A 167 -6.19 -6.71 -0.62
CA TYR A 167 -7.14 -6.46 -1.72
C TYR A 167 -8.28 -7.48 -1.74
N GLY A 168 -8.00 -8.75 -1.45
CA GLY A 168 -9.02 -9.78 -1.32
C GLY A 168 -10.02 -9.48 -0.19
N ILE A 169 -9.55 -9.06 0.98
CA ILE A 169 -10.39 -8.67 2.12
C ILE A 169 -11.26 -7.47 1.73
N ARG A 170 -10.67 -6.43 1.15
CA ARG A 170 -11.42 -5.25 0.68
C ARG A 170 -12.51 -5.64 -0.31
N ALA A 171 -12.20 -6.49 -1.30
CA ALA A 171 -13.17 -6.95 -2.28
C ALA A 171 -14.36 -7.71 -1.65
N ILE A 172 -14.12 -8.53 -0.62
CA ILE A 172 -15.20 -9.20 0.13
C ILE A 172 -16.13 -8.20 0.79
N VAL A 173 -15.54 -7.16 1.35
CA VAL A 173 -16.25 -6.23 2.21
C VAL A 173 -17.02 -5.19 1.41
N THR A 174 -16.40 -4.64 0.35
CA THR A 174 -17.03 -3.60 -0.47
C THR A 174 -18.10 -4.13 -1.41
N SER A 175 -18.16 -5.44 -1.60
CA SER A 175 -19.16 -6.07 -2.48
C SER A 175 -19.93 -7.16 -1.74
N SER A 176 -21.14 -6.82 -1.28
CA SER A 176 -22.06 -7.76 -0.61
C SER A 176 -22.46 -8.97 -1.47
N THR A 177 -22.13 -8.96 -2.77
CA THR A 177 -22.48 -10.00 -3.74
C THR A 177 -21.29 -10.83 -4.21
N MET A 178 -20.05 -10.47 -3.84
CA MET A 178 -18.87 -11.23 -4.28
C MET A 178 -18.77 -12.58 -3.59
N THR A 179 -18.72 -13.62 -4.40
CA THR A 179 -18.41 -14.98 -3.94
C THR A 179 -16.91 -15.15 -3.74
N PHE A 180 -16.50 -16.13 -2.94
CA PHE A 180 -15.08 -16.50 -2.76
C PHE A 180 -14.35 -16.66 -4.11
N TRP A 181 -15.00 -17.26 -5.11
CA TRP A 181 -14.42 -17.48 -6.44
C TRP A 181 -14.18 -16.18 -7.22
N ALA A 182 -14.96 -15.13 -6.95
CA ALA A 182 -14.73 -13.81 -7.55
C ALA A 182 -13.61 -13.03 -6.83
N VAL A 183 -13.43 -13.26 -5.53
CA VAL A 183 -12.38 -12.61 -4.72
C VAL A 183 -10.99 -13.20 -5.00
N LEU A 184 -10.91 -14.51 -5.26
CA LEU A 184 -9.63 -15.19 -5.46
C LEU A 184 -8.79 -14.61 -6.60
N PRO A 185 -9.33 -14.30 -7.79
CA PRO A 185 -8.57 -13.61 -8.84
C PRO A 185 -8.04 -12.24 -8.41
N VAL A 186 -8.82 -11.46 -7.65
CA VAL A 186 -8.40 -10.14 -7.14
C VAL A 186 -7.21 -10.31 -6.19
N ALA A 187 -7.28 -11.25 -5.26
CA ALA A 187 -6.19 -11.53 -4.33
C ALA A 187 -4.93 -12.03 -5.05
N ILE A 188 -5.07 -12.92 -6.05
CA ILE A 188 -3.96 -13.42 -6.86
C ILE A 188 -3.33 -12.28 -7.67
N PHE A 189 -4.15 -11.48 -8.36
CA PHE A 189 -3.67 -10.33 -9.11
C PHE A 189 -2.93 -9.35 -8.20
N GLY A 190 -3.51 -9.01 -7.04
CA GLY A 190 -2.87 -8.21 -6.01
C GLY A 190 -1.52 -8.81 -5.57
N ALA A 191 -1.46 -10.11 -5.32
CA ALA A 191 -0.22 -10.77 -4.92
C ALA A 191 0.88 -10.68 -6.01
N VAL A 192 0.52 -10.82 -7.27
CA VAL A 192 1.45 -10.67 -8.41
C VAL A 192 1.95 -9.23 -8.51
N VAL A 193 1.04 -8.26 -8.55
CA VAL A 193 1.40 -6.82 -8.62
C VAL A 193 2.22 -6.42 -7.39
N GLY A 194 1.83 -6.90 -6.20
CA GLY A 194 2.55 -6.67 -4.97
C GLY A 194 3.98 -7.23 -4.97
N THR A 195 4.19 -8.39 -5.58
CA THR A 195 5.53 -8.98 -5.77
C THR A 195 6.37 -8.13 -6.73
N LEU A 196 5.80 -7.70 -7.86
CA LEU A 196 6.47 -6.81 -8.82
C LEU A 196 6.85 -5.48 -8.18
N ALA A 197 5.95 -4.88 -7.40
CA ALA A 197 6.22 -3.65 -6.66
C ALA A 197 7.40 -3.81 -5.68
N ALA A 198 7.50 -4.95 -4.98
CA ALA A 198 8.63 -5.24 -4.10
C ALA A 198 9.96 -5.38 -4.87
N ILE A 199 9.92 -5.97 -6.07
CA ILE A 199 11.09 -6.07 -6.96
C ILE A 199 11.53 -4.67 -7.41
N ILE A 200 10.61 -3.84 -7.88
CA ILE A 200 10.88 -2.46 -8.32
C ILE A 200 11.45 -1.64 -7.15
N TYR A 201 10.84 -1.74 -5.97
CA TYR A 201 11.32 -1.07 -4.76
C TYR A 201 12.77 -1.47 -4.43
N LYS A 202 13.08 -2.76 -4.44
CA LYS A 202 14.43 -3.26 -4.15
C LYS A 202 15.46 -2.78 -5.17
N GLN A 203 15.11 -2.77 -6.45
CA GLN A 203 16.01 -2.37 -7.54
C GLN A 203 16.23 -0.86 -7.61
N SER A 204 15.17 -0.06 -7.42
CA SER A 204 15.23 1.39 -7.49
C SER A 204 15.77 2.02 -6.20
N GLY A 205 15.49 1.41 -5.05
CA GLY A 205 15.70 1.98 -3.72
C GLY A 205 14.68 3.07 -3.37
N SER A 206 13.72 3.35 -4.25
CA SER A 206 12.79 4.48 -4.11
C SER A 206 11.38 4.00 -3.80
N LEU A 207 10.89 4.33 -2.61
CA LEU A 207 9.49 4.15 -2.23
C LEU A 207 8.58 5.04 -3.11
N TRP A 208 9.04 6.24 -3.42
CA TRP A 208 8.28 7.22 -4.20
C TRP A 208 7.99 6.74 -5.63
N LEU A 209 8.96 6.08 -6.29
CA LEU A 209 8.70 5.49 -7.61
C LEU A 209 7.53 4.52 -7.54
N VAL A 210 7.57 3.58 -6.57
CA VAL A 210 6.53 2.56 -6.46
C VAL A 210 5.19 3.18 -6.09
N ALA A 211 5.19 4.20 -5.22
CA ALA A 211 3.99 4.95 -4.85
C ALA A 211 3.34 5.65 -6.06
N TYR A 212 4.13 6.29 -6.91
CA TYR A 212 3.60 6.91 -8.14
C TYR A 212 3.06 5.88 -9.14
N LEU A 213 3.78 4.76 -9.32
CA LEU A 213 3.31 3.68 -10.21
C LEU A 213 2.01 3.07 -9.70
N HIS A 214 1.92 2.82 -8.39
CA HIS A 214 0.71 2.29 -7.76
C HIS A 214 -0.44 3.29 -7.85
N GLY A 215 -0.21 4.56 -7.51
CA GLY A 215 -1.22 5.61 -7.66
C GLY A 215 -1.72 5.76 -9.08
N ALA A 216 -0.83 5.66 -10.08
CA ALA A 216 -1.23 5.66 -11.48
C ALA A 216 -2.12 4.46 -11.84
N LEU A 217 -1.78 3.26 -11.36
CA LEU A 217 -2.62 2.06 -11.56
C LEU A 217 -3.98 2.19 -10.88
N SER A 218 -4.08 2.86 -9.75
CA SER A 218 -5.34 3.09 -9.04
C SER A 218 -6.27 4.09 -9.75
N LEU A 219 -5.73 4.89 -10.68
CA LEU A 219 -6.51 5.82 -11.51
C LEU A 219 -7.03 5.16 -12.80
N LEU A 220 -6.41 4.07 -13.28
CA LEU A 220 -6.81 3.36 -14.50
C LEU A 220 -7.98 2.43 -14.26
#